data_307dcc07ae43361e369f55d4148399a6
#
_entry.id   307dcc07ae43361e369f55d4148399a6
#
_cell.length_a   1.000
_cell.length_b   1.000
_cell.length_c   1.000
_cell.angle_alpha   90.00
_cell.angle_beta   90.00
_cell.angle_gamma   90.00
#
_symmetry.space_group_name_H-M   'P 1'
#
loop_
_entity.id
_entity.type
_entity.pdbx_description
1 polymer ?
#
loop_
_entity_poly.entity_id
_entity_poly.type
_entity_poly.pdbx_seq_one_letter_code
_entity_poly.pdbx_strand_id
1 'polypeptide(L)'
;MGNKVLTQAISAILSGKNILLVGEKSTGKNVLAENLAYLFNRPMWNVSFHLSLDASSLIGDDTLKSGNVVFREGPISLASTHGGFAVLDEINMAKNEAMAVLHSILDYRRMIDIPGYKLIKVHPATRFIATMNLSLIHI
;
A
#
# COMPACT_ATOMS: atom_id res chain seq x y z
N MET A 1 12.61 -6.14 -15.87
CA MET A 1 12.54 -4.69 -16.03
C MET A 1 13.92 -4.11 -16.20
N GLY A 2 14.05 -3.06 -17.02
CA GLY A 2 15.33 -2.46 -17.29
C GLY A 2 15.75 -1.46 -16.21
N ASN A 3 17.02 -1.06 -16.30
CA ASN A 3 17.60 -0.09 -15.37
C ASN A 3 16.88 1.26 -15.36
N LYS A 4 16.27 1.63 -16.49
CA LYS A 4 15.55 2.89 -16.61
C LYS A 4 14.34 2.93 -15.65
N VAL A 5 13.58 1.83 -15.56
CA VAL A 5 12.42 1.75 -14.66
C VAL A 5 12.88 1.81 -13.21
N LEU A 6 13.94 1.09 -12.87
CA LEU A 6 14.49 1.11 -11.51
C LEU A 6 14.97 2.51 -11.13
N THR A 7 15.67 3.19 -12.03
CA THR A 7 16.17 4.55 -11.80
C THR A 7 15.01 5.52 -11.58
N GLN A 8 13.97 5.42 -12.39
CA GLN A 8 12.77 6.27 -12.25
C GLN A 8 12.07 6.02 -10.92
N ALA A 9 11.95 4.76 -10.52
CA ALA A 9 11.32 4.38 -9.25
C ALA A 9 12.09 4.92 -8.05
N ILE A 10 13.41 4.77 -8.05
CA ILE A 10 14.27 5.29 -6.99
C ILE A 10 14.12 6.81 -6.89
N SER A 11 14.14 7.50 -8.03
CA SER A 11 13.98 8.95 -8.07
C SER A 11 12.64 9.39 -7.48
N ALA A 12 11.56 8.68 -7.81
CA ALA A 12 10.24 8.99 -7.29
C ALA A 12 10.19 8.82 -5.77
N ILE A 13 10.76 7.73 -5.25
CA ILE A 13 10.79 7.48 -3.81
C ILE A 13 11.59 8.54 -3.08
N LEU A 14 12.75 8.91 -3.60
CA LEU A 14 13.57 9.97 -3.02
C LEU A 14 12.86 11.32 -3.01
N SER A 15 11.97 11.53 -3.98
CA SER A 15 11.18 12.76 -4.07
C SER A 15 9.91 12.72 -3.21
N GLY A 16 9.70 11.68 -2.45
CA GLY A 16 8.53 11.56 -1.58
C GLY A 16 7.26 11.11 -2.27
N LYS A 17 7.36 10.56 -3.47
CA LYS A 17 6.20 10.18 -4.28
C LYS A 17 5.87 8.71 -4.17
N ASN A 18 4.60 8.40 -4.32
CA ASN A 18 4.13 7.03 -4.47
C ASN A 18 4.26 6.59 -5.94
N ILE A 19 4.24 5.29 -6.17
CA ILE A 19 4.51 4.73 -7.49
C ILE A 19 3.33 3.88 -7.95
N LEU A 20 2.98 3.98 -9.23
CA LEU A 20 2.08 3.04 -9.88
C LEU A 20 2.85 2.31 -10.99
N LEU A 21 2.96 1.00 -10.85
CA LEU A 21 3.60 0.14 -11.85
C LEU A 21 2.52 -0.52 -12.70
N VAL A 22 2.53 -0.21 -13.98
CA VAL A 22 1.56 -0.74 -14.94
C VAL A 22 2.29 -1.64 -15.93
N GLY A 23 1.74 -2.81 -16.17
CA GLY A 23 2.33 -3.74 -17.13
C GLY A 23 1.57 -5.04 -17.15
N GLU A 24 2.00 -5.94 -18.01
CA GLU A 24 1.41 -7.25 -18.13
C GLU A 24 1.76 -8.10 -16.90
N LYS A 25 0.93 -9.12 -16.68
CA LYS A 25 1.18 -10.09 -15.61
C LYS A 25 2.54 -10.73 -15.81
N SER A 26 3.25 -10.97 -14.71
CA SER A 26 4.58 -11.61 -14.73
C SER A 26 5.70 -10.77 -15.32
N THR A 27 5.58 -9.44 -15.29
CA THR A 27 6.66 -8.55 -15.73
C THR A 27 7.61 -8.13 -14.60
N GLY A 28 7.49 -8.75 -13.43
CA GLY A 28 8.40 -8.48 -12.31
C GLY A 28 8.06 -7.27 -11.47
N LYS A 29 6.80 -6.80 -11.51
CA LYS A 29 6.39 -5.63 -10.73
C LYS A 29 6.58 -5.83 -9.23
N ASN A 30 6.22 -7.01 -8.71
CA ASN A 30 6.39 -7.31 -7.29
C ASN A 30 7.85 -7.47 -6.90
N VAL A 31 8.66 -8.03 -7.79
CA VAL A 31 10.11 -8.15 -7.57
C VAL A 31 10.73 -6.76 -7.48
N LEU A 32 10.32 -5.85 -8.35
CA LEU A 32 10.81 -4.48 -8.29
C LEU A 32 10.44 -3.82 -6.95
N ALA A 33 9.21 -3.99 -6.49
CA ALA A 33 8.78 -3.43 -5.21
C ALA A 33 9.59 -3.98 -4.04
N GLU A 34 9.85 -5.28 -4.04
CA GLU A 34 10.69 -5.92 -3.00
C GLU A 34 12.12 -5.38 -3.02
N ASN A 35 12.68 -5.22 -4.21
CA ASN A 35 14.02 -4.67 -4.36
C ASN A 35 14.11 -3.23 -3.88
N LEU A 36 13.09 -2.43 -4.14
CA LEU A 36 13.04 -1.06 -3.65
C LEU A 36 12.99 -1.00 -2.13
N ALA A 37 12.16 -1.83 -1.50
CA ALA A 37 12.09 -1.90 -0.04
C ALA A 37 13.44 -2.31 0.54
N TYR A 38 14.10 -3.26 -0.06
CA TYR A 38 15.43 -3.70 0.36
C TYR A 38 16.47 -2.58 0.22
N LEU A 39 16.48 -1.89 -0.93
CA LEU A 39 17.44 -0.82 -1.18
C LEU A 39 17.29 0.34 -0.18
N PHE A 40 16.06 0.67 0.18
CA PHE A 40 15.79 1.74 1.14
C PHE A 40 15.80 1.26 2.59
N ASN A 41 16.02 -0.03 2.81
CA ASN A 41 16.04 -0.66 4.14
C ASN A 41 14.75 -0.36 4.90
N ARG A 42 13.62 -0.56 4.23
CA ARG A 42 12.31 -0.33 4.81
C ARG A 42 11.52 -1.63 4.91
N PRO A 43 10.75 -1.82 5.98
CA PRO A 43 9.85 -2.96 6.06
C PRO A 43 8.79 -2.84 4.99
N MET A 44 8.24 -3.98 4.57
CA MET A 44 7.27 -4.02 3.48
C MET A 44 6.07 -4.86 3.89
N TRP A 45 4.90 -4.37 3.55
CA TRP A 45 3.64 -5.10 3.71
C TRP A 45 2.95 -5.20 2.36
N ASN A 46 2.40 -6.37 2.08
CA ASN A 46 1.70 -6.63 0.83
C ASN A 46 0.19 -6.65 1.05
N VAL A 47 -0.53 -6.02 0.14
CA VAL A 47 -1.98 -6.05 0.11
C VAL A 47 -2.39 -6.46 -1.30
N SER A 48 -3.16 -7.54 -1.43
CA SER A 48 -3.66 -7.97 -2.72
C SER A 48 -5.13 -7.65 -2.87
N PHE A 49 -5.46 -6.80 -3.82
CA PHE A 49 -6.86 -6.46 -4.13
C PHE A 49 -7.53 -7.50 -5.02
N HIS A 50 -6.80 -8.55 -5.40
CA HIS A 50 -7.38 -9.72 -6.03
C HIS A 50 -8.41 -10.37 -5.12
N LEU A 51 -8.23 -10.25 -3.80
CA LEU A 51 -9.20 -10.64 -2.81
C LEU A 51 -10.15 -9.48 -2.54
N SER A 52 -11.38 -9.81 -2.15
CA SER A 52 -12.36 -8.79 -1.78
C SER A 52 -12.01 -8.25 -0.38
N LEU A 53 -11.40 -7.08 -0.32
CA LEU A 53 -10.96 -6.47 0.92
C LEU A 53 -11.86 -5.31 1.31
N ASP A 54 -12.10 -5.18 2.61
CA ASP A 54 -12.81 -4.04 3.18
C ASP A 54 -11.84 -3.14 3.97
N ALA A 55 -12.38 -2.08 4.54
CA ALA A 55 -11.56 -1.13 5.29
C ALA A 55 -10.89 -1.79 6.51
N SER A 56 -11.56 -2.72 7.18
CA SER A 56 -10.98 -3.39 8.34
C SER A 56 -9.82 -4.29 7.98
N SER A 57 -9.82 -4.88 6.79
CA SER A 57 -8.68 -5.66 6.30
C SER A 57 -7.47 -4.80 6.02
N LEU A 58 -7.66 -3.56 5.63
CA LEU A 58 -6.59 -2.63 5.25
C LEU A 58 -6.03 -1.87 6.44
N ILE A 59 -6.91 -1.33 7.27
CA ILE A 59 -6.55 -0.45 8.39
C ILE A 59 -6.41 -1.23 9.69
N GLY A 60 -7.29 -2.20 9.89
CA GLY A 60 -7.36 -2.98 11.11
C GLY A 60 -8.74 -2.94 11.74
N ASP A 61 -8.93 -3.74 12.76
CA ASP A 61 -10.19 -3.85 13.47
C ASP A 61 -9.97 -4.29 14.91
N ASP A 62 -11.07 -4.33 15.66
CA ASP A 62 -11.05 -4.80 17.04
C ASP A 62 -10.92 -6.31 17.10
N THR A 63 -10.13 -6.78 18.05
CA THR A 63 -10.01 -8.20 18.34
C THR A 63 -9.98 -8.39 19.85
N LEU A 64 -10.33 -9.60 20.30
CA LEU A 64 -10.23 -9.97 21.70
C LEU A 64 -8.87 -10.58 21.99
N LYS A 65 -8.21 -10.05 23.03
CA LYS A 65 -6.94 -10.60 23.49
C LYS A 65 -6.92 -10.60 24.99
N SER A 66 -6.81 -11.78 25.59
CA SER A 66 -6.79 -11.95 27.05
C SER A 66 -8.02 -11.30 27.73
N GLY A 67 -9.18 -11.42 27.09
CA GLY A 67 -10.43 -10.88 27.62
C GLY A 67 -10.65 -9.38 27.38
N ASN A 68 -9.69 -8.71 26.74
CA ASN A 68 -9.79 -7.28 26.45
C ASN A 68 -9.95 -7.05 24.95
N VAL A 69 -10.70 -6.00 24.61
CA VAL A 69 -10.82 -5.55 23.22
C VAL A 69 -9.59 -4.70 22.89
N VAL A 70 -8.83 -5.13 21.88
CA VAL A 70 -7.67 -4.39 21.39
C VAL A 70 -7.79 -4.18 19.89
N PHE A 71 -7.25 -3.07 19.41
CA PHE A 71 -7.20 -2.79 17.98
C PHE A 71 -6.02 -3.52 17.35
N ARG A 72 -6.29 -4.36 16.35
CA ARG A 72 -5.26 -5.06 15.60
C ARG A 72 -5.03 -4.32 14.28
N GLU A 73 -3.84 -3.76 14.12
CA GLU A 73 -3.51 -2.96 12.94
C GLU A 73 -3.41 -3.80 11.68
N GLY A 74 -3.98 -3.30 10.60
CA GLY A 74 -3.83 -3.88 9.28
C GLY A 74 -2.55 -3.39 8.59
N PRO A 75 -2.26 -3.91 7.38
CA PRO A 75 -1.00 -3.61 6.69
C PRO A 75 -0.81 -2.13 6.36
N ILE A 76 -1.88 -1.41 6.00
CA ILE A 76 -1.76 0.01 5.69
C ILE A 76 -1.44 0.82 6.94
N SER A 77 -2.07 0.51 8.07
CA SER A 77 -1.77 1.17 9.34
C SER A 77 -0.35 0.89 9.79
N LEU A 78 0.10 -0.36 9.66
CA LEU A 78 1.46 -0.74 10.03
C LEU A 78 2.50 -0.02 9.17
N ALA A 79 2.31 0.01 7.86
CA ALA A 79 3.22 0.71 6.97
C ALA A 79 3.25 2.21 7.26
N SER A 80 2.09 2.80 7.53
CA SER A 80 1.97 4.23 7.80
C SER A 80 2.60 4.61 9.13
N THR A 81 2.52 3.75 10.14
CA THR A 81 3.10 4.01 11.45
C THR A 81 4.61 3.83 11.46
N HIS A 82 5.11 2.81 10.79
CA HIS A 82 6.52 2.42 10.87
C HIS A 82 7.37 2.94 9.71
N GLY A 83 6.82 3.72 8.83
CA GLY A 83 7.57 4.25 7.69
C GLY A 83 7.94 3.19 6.67
N GLY A 84 7.11 2.17 6.52
CA GLY A 84 7.36 1.08 5.61
C GLY A 84 6.76 1.30 4.23
N PHE A 85 7.07 0.36 3.34
CA PHE A 85 6.50 0.35 1.99
C PHE A 85 5.29 -0.57 1.97
N ALA A 86 4.16 -0.06 1.51
CA ALA A 86 2.96 -0.86 1.29
C ALA A 86 2.81 -1.14 -0.20
N VAL A 87 2.83 -2.42 -0.56
CA VAL A 87 2.64 -2.83 -1.95
C VAL A 87 1.16 -3.15 -2.14
N LEU A 88 0.50 -2.38 -3.00
CA LEU A 88 -0.93 -2.47 -3.27
C LEU A 88 -1.10 -3.20 -4.61
N ASP A 89 -1.13 -4.53 -4.54
CA ASP A 89 -1.13 -5.38 -5.72
C ASP A 89 -2.51 -5.41 -6.37
N GLU A 90 -2.53 -5.23 -7.68
CA GLU A 90 -3.75 -5.19 -8.50
C GLU A 90 -4.77 -4.17 -7.99
N ILE A 91 -4.33 -2.93 -7.83
CA ILE A 91 -5.14 -1.84 -7.27
C ILE A 91 -6.42 -1.58 -8.08
N ASN A 92 -6.41 -1.91 -9.38
CA ASN A 92 -7.58 -1.77 -10.24
C ASN A 92 -8.73 -2.67 -9.83
N MET A 93 -8.48 -3.70 -9.01
CA MET A 93 -9.50 -4.59 -8.49
C MET A 93 -10.13 -4.10 -7.19
N ALA A 94 -9.64 -2.98 -6.64
CA ALA A 94 -10.15 -2.45 -5.37
C ALA A 94 -11.61 -2.03 -5.50
N LYS A 95 -12.41 -2.37 -4.49
CA LYS A 95 -13.83 -2.01 -4.45
C LYS A 95 -14.01 -0.67 -3.74
N ASN A 96 -15.23 -0.12 -3.81
CA ASN A 96 -15.53 1.23 -3.35
C ASN A 96 -15.04 1.52 -1.93
N GLU A 97 -15.25 0.60 -1.00
CA GLU A 97 -14.83 0.78 0.39
C GLU A 97 -13.31 0.88 0.52
N ALA A 98 -12.59 0.00 -0.19
CA ALA A 98 -11.14 0.03 -0.21
C ALA A 98 -10.62 1.31 -0.90
N MET A 99 -11.28 1.74 -1.97
CA MET A 99 -10.92 2.98 -2.66
C MET A 99 -11.03 4.19 -1.76
N ALA A 100 -12.03 4.25 -0.89
CA ALA A 100 -12.19 5.36 0.04
C ALA A 100 -11.01 5.45 1.01
N VAL A 101 -10.53 4.30 1.51
CA VAL A 101 -9.33 4.25 2.35
C VAL A 101 -8.11 4.74 1.59
N LEU A 102 -7.93 4.26 0.36
CA LEU A 102 -6.78 4.63 -0.47
C LEU A 102 -6.76 6.14 -0.75
N HIS A 103 -7.92 6.74 -1.02
CA HIS A 103 -8.00 8.18 -1.27
C HIS A 103 -7.51 8.98 -0.06
N SER A 104 -7.86 8.56 1.15
CA SER A 104 -7.47 9.31 2.36
C SER A 104 -5.96 9.26 2.62
N ILE A 105 -5.30 8.17 2.27
CA ILE A 105 -3.86 8.03 2.52
C ILE A 105 -3.00 8.55 1.36
N LEU A 106 -3.55 8.59 0.16
CA LEU A 106 -2.82 9.03 -1.03
C LEU A 106 -3.01 10.51 -1.35
N ASP A 107 -3.98 11.16 -0.71
CA ASP A 107 -4.17 12.59 -0.92
C ASP A 107 -3.15 13.41 -0.09
N TYR A 108 -3.23 14.74 -0.21
CA TYR A 108 -2.27 15.64 0.45
C TYR A 108 -2.31 15.56 1.98
N ARG A 109 -3.43 15.10 2.57
CA ARG A 109 -3.56 15.02 4.03
C ARG A 109 -2.74 13.89 4.62
N ARG A 110 -2.61 12.77 3.91
CA ARG A 110 -1.83 11.61 4.31
C ARG A 110 -2.14 11.18 5.75
N MET A 111 -3.42 10.97 6.02
CA MET A 111 -3.91 10.60 7.34
C MET A 111 -4.92 9.47 7.26
N ILE A 112 -4.95 8.64 8.30
CA ILE A 112 -5.95 7.59 8.48
C ILE A 112 -6.68 7.91 9.78
N ASP A 113 -7.98 8.15 9.68
CA ASP A 113 -8.83 8.35 10.85
C ASP A 113 -9.46 7.01 11.24
N ILE A 114 -9.10 6.53 12.43
CA ILE A 114 -9.66 5.29 12.96
C ILE A 114 -10.69 5.67 14.02
N PRO A 115 -11.99 5.60 13.71
CA PRO A 115 -13.05 5.99 14.65
C PRO A 115 -12.93 5.26 15.99
N GLY A 116 -12.94 6.02 17.07
CA GLY A 116 -12.84 5.49 18.41
C GLY A 116 -11.44 5.15 18.89
N TYR A 117 -10.43 5.30 18.06
CA TYR A 117 -9.05 4.99 18.43
C TYR A 117 -8.13 6.18 18.28
N LYS A 118 -7.70 6.47 17.06
CA LYS A 118 -6.73 7.52 16.83
C LYS A 118 -6.70 7.94 15.37
N LEU A 119 -6.09 9.08 15.14
CA LEU A 119 -5.74 9.57 13.83
C LEU A 119 -4.29 9.15 13.55
N ILE A 120 -4.07 8.39 12.50
CA ILE A 120 -2.72 7.98 12.10
C ILE A 120 -2.24 8.91 11.00
N LYS A 121 -1.15 9.62 11.28
CA LYS A 121 -0.46 10.42 10.28
C LYS A 121 0.52 9.51 9.55
N VAL A 122 0.49 9.51 8.23
CA VAL A 122 1.38 8.69 7.43
C VAL A 122 2.82 9.16 7.63
N HIS A 123 3.69 8.23 8.02
CA HIS A 123 5.10 8.51 8.25
C HIS A 123 5.76 9.07 6.98
N PRO A 124 6.67 10.06 7.10
CA PRO A 124 7.30 10.66 5.92
C PRO A 124 8.05 9.67 5.02
N ALA A 125 8.57 8.58 5.58
CA ALA A 125 9.29 7.57 4.82
C ALA A 125 8.37 6.52 4.17
N THR A 126 7.09 6.51 4.52
CA THR A 126 6.13 5.56 3.95
C THR A 126 5.93 5.83 2.46
N ARG A 127 5.90 4.75 1.67
CA ARG A 127 5.60 4.81 0.25
C ARG A 127 4.59 3.75 -0.10
N PHE A 128 3.67 4.11 -0.97
CA PHE A 128 2.69 3.17 -1.51
C PHE A 128 3.11 2.84 -2.94
N ILE A 129 3.33 1.55 -3.19
CA ILE A 129 3.72 1.06 -4.51
C ILE A 129 2.57 0.22 -5.02
N ALA A 130 1.78 0.79 -5.91
CA ALA A 130 0.64 0.09 -6.48
C ALA A 130 1.03 -0.61 -7.77
N THR A 131 0.43 -1.75 -8.02
CA THR A 131 0.59 -2.44 -9.29
C THR A 131 -0.75 -2.59 -9.99
N MET A 132 -0.73 -2.59 -11.31
CA MET A 132 -1.90 -2.80 -12.13
C MET A 132 -1.50 -3.63 -13.33
N ASN A 133 -2.20 -4.73 -13.55
CA ASN A 133 -1.99 -5.53 -14.74
C ASN A 133 -2.77 -4.94 -15.90
N LEU A 134 -2.11 -4.85 -17.06
CA LEU A 134 -2.82 -4.51 -18.29
C LEU A 134 -3.69 -5.68 -18.68
N SER A 135 -4.98 -5.43 -18.73
CA SER A 135 -5.95 -6.39 -19.19
C SER A 135 -6.12 -6.22 -20.68
N LEU A 136 -5.91 -7.28 -21.44
CA LEU A 136 -6.23 -7.26 -22.86
C LEU A 136 -7.75 -7.43 -22.99
N ILE A 137 -8.44 -6.33 -22.80
CA ILE A 137 -9.89 -6.33 -23.00
C ILE A 137 -10.15 -6.07 -24.47
N HIS A 138 -10.71 -7.04 -25.09
CA HIS A 138 -11.18 -6.90 -26.48
C HIS A 138 -12.62 -6.45 -26.45
N ILE A 139 -12.78 -5.27 -26.92
CA ILE A 139 -14.11 -4.68 -27.03
C ILE A 139 -14.60 -4.81 -28.46
#